data_8135e858aab84195567507f577e0ed29
#
_entry.id   8135e858aab84195567507f577e0ed29
#
_cell.length_a   1.000
_cell.length_b   1.000
_cell.length_c   1.000
_cell.angle_alpha   90.00
_cell.angle_beta   90.00
_cell.angle_gamma   90.00
#
_symmetry.space_group_name_H-M   'P 1'
#
loop_
_entity.id
_entity.type
_entity.pdbx_description
1 polymer ?
#
loop_
_entity_poly.entity_id
_entity_poly.type
_entity_poly.pdbx_seq_one_letter_code
_entity_poly.pdbx_strand_id
1 'polypeptide(L)'
;MTQTRLDAAITRPGEEFSRVALTPPAVELLRQLWVRHGPLMFHQSGGCCDGSSPMCYPAGEFITGDSDVLLGLFDISDGLQPQPVEFWMSREQFNYWSHTHLTVDVVPGRGSGFSVEAPEGKRFLIRSTLMDWPV
;
A
#
# COMPACT_ATOMS: atom_id res chain seq x y z
N MET A 1 15.48 -12.45 15.66
CA MET A 1 14.42 -11.49 15.95
C MET A 1 13.38 -11.52 14.84
N THR A 2 12.15 -11.77 15.19
CA THR A 2 11.08 -11.84 14.21
C THR A 2 10.67 -10.43 13.82
N GLN A 3 10.78 -10.11 12.53
CA GLN A 3 10.29 -8.84 12.02
C GLN A 3 8.78 -8.93 11.87
N THR A 4 8.09 -7.88 12.27
CA THR A 4 6.64 -7.82 12.17
C THR A 4 6.23 -6.91 11.03
N ARG A 5 5.08 -7.21 10.44
CA ARG A 5 4.49 -6.34 9.42
C ARG A 5 4.09 -5.00 10.06
N LEU A 6 4.06 -3.98 9.24
CA LEU A 6 3.58 -2.66 9.64
C LEU A 6 2.12 -2.51 9.20
N ASP A 7 1.23 -2.41 10.18
CA ASP A 7 -0.18 -2.19 9.90
C ASP A 7 -0.45 -0.71 9.64
N ALA A 8 -1.33 -0.43 8.68
CA ALA A 8 -1.75 0.93 8.39
C ALA A 8 -2.66 1.47 9.51
N ALA A 9 -2.60 2.77 9.73
CA ALA A 9 -3.59 3.43 10.57
C ALA A 9 -4.97 3.33 9.90
N ILE A 10 -6.00 3.19 10.73
CA ILE A 10 -7.38 3.09 10.27
C ILE A 10 -7.83 4.46 9.80
N THR A 11 -8.32 4.53 8.56
CA THR A 11 -8.73 5.79 7.94
C THR A 11 -10.23 5.87 7.65
N ARG A 12 -10.94 4.75 7.78
CA ARG A 12 -12.38 4.71 7.50
C ARG A 12 -13.17 4.81 8.81
N PRO A 13 -14.14 5.73 8.89
CA PRO A 13 -14.94 5.89 10.11
C PRO A 13 -15.67 4.61 10.48
N GLY A 14 -15.69 4.27 11.76
CA GLY A 14 -16.40 3.13 12.29
C GLY A 14 -15.69 1.79 12.16
N GLU A 15 -14.53 1.75 11.51
CA GLU A 15 -13.75 0.52 11.40
C GLU A 15 -12.84 0.35 12.61
N GLU A 16 -12.64 -0.90 13.01
CA GLU A 16 -11.80 -1.24 14.18
C GLU A 16 -10.53 -1.99 13.76
N PHE A 17 -10.40 -2.35 12.48
CA PHE A 17 -9.30 -3.17 11.99
C PHE A 17 -8.60 -2.46 10.84
N SER A 18 -7.26 -2.57 10.83
CA SER A 18 -6.48 -2.13 9.68
C SER A 18 -6.76 -3.03 8.48
N ARG A 19 -6.92 -2.44 7.31
CA ARG A 19 -7.23 -3.15 6.07
C ARG A 19 -6.00 -3.52 5.28
N VAL A 20 -4.88 -2.87 5.54
CA VAL A 20 -3.67 -3.05 4.73
C VAL A 20 -2.44 -2.98 5.61
N ALA A 21 -1.44 -3.78 5.25
CA ALA A 21 -0.16 -3.85 5.96
C ALA A 21 0.98 -3.92 4.96
N LEU A 22 2.19 -3.58 5.42
CA LEU A 22 3.43 -3.71 4.67
C LEU A 22 4.28 -4.80 5.30
N THR A 23 4.92 -5.64 4.47
CA THR A 23 5.94 -6.55 4.98
C THR A 23 7.22 -5.77 5.29
N PRO A 24 8.13 -6.29 6.13
CA PRO A 24 9.42 -5.63 6.37
C PRO A 24 10.20 -5.30 5.11
N PRO A 25 10.30 -6.19 4.09
CA PRO A 25 10.94 -5.82 2.83
C PRO A 25 10.25 -4.66 2.11
N ALA A 26 8.93 -4.57 2.18
CA ALA A 26 8.20 -3.46 1.56
C ALA A 26 8.50 -2.13 2.27
N VAL A 27 8.55 -2.14 3.60
CA VAL A 27 8.94 -0.95 4.37
C VAL A 27 10.34 -0.49 3.98
N GLU A 28 11.28 -1.43 3.89
CA GLU A 28 12.66 -1.11 3.55
C GLU A 28 12.79 -0.52 2.16
N LEU A 29 12.10 -1.10 1.19
CA LEU A 29 12.11 -0.56 -0.17
C LEU A 29 11.49 0.83 -0.22
N LEU A 30 10.39 1.06 0.48
CA LEU A 30 9.76 2.39 0.54
C LEU A 30 10.69 3.43 1.15
N ARG A 31 11.44 3.07 2.19
CA ARG A 31 12.42 3.99 2.78
C ARG A 31 13.51 4.38 1.78
N GLN A 32 14.00 3.42 1.00
CA GLN A 32 14.98 3.68 -0.05
C GLN A 32 14.40 4.59 -1.14
N LEU A 33 13.17 4.33 -1.56
CA LEU A 33 12.51 5.13 -2.58
C LEU A 33 12.21 6.55 -2.08
N TRP A 34 11.86 6.68 -0.81
CA TRP A 34 11.61 7.99 -0.20
C TRP A 34 12.84 8.89 -0.27
N VAL A 35 14.04 8.33 -0.04
CA VAL A 35 15.28 9.09 -0.13
C VAL A 35 15.48 9.68 -1.53
N ARG A 36 15.08 8.93 -2.56
CA ARG A 36 15.25 9.36 -3.96
C ARG A 36 14.14 10.26 -4.47
N HIS A 37 12.91 9.98 -4.07
CA HIS A 37 11.73 10.59 -4.69
C HIS A 37 10.95 11.50 -3.75
N GLY A 38 11.25 11.48 -2.45
CA GLY A 38 10.47 12.17 -1.45
C GLY A 38 9.19 11.42 -1.10
N PRO A 39 8.17 12.13 -0.59
CA PRO A 39 6.93 11.49 -0.17
C PRO A 39 6.30 10.63 -1.26
N LEU A 40 5.73 9.49 -0.85
CA LEU A 40 5.21 8.46 -1.74
C LEU A 40 3.76 8.16 -1.41
N MET A 41 3.05 7.57 -2.36
CA MET A 41 1.70 7.06 -2.19
C MET A 41 1.49 5.81 -3.04
N PHE A 42 0.53 4.98 -2.65
CA PHE A 42 0.07 3.86 -3.46
C PHE A 42 -1.31 4.13 -4.03
N HIS A 43 -1.57 3.58 -5.21
CA HIS A 43 -2.91 3.51 -5.77
C HIS A 43 -3.13 2.17 -6.46
N GLN A 44 -4.21 1.48 -6.08
CA GLN A 44 -4.64 0.23 -6.69
C GLN A 44 -5.87 0.51 -7.54
N SER A 45 -5.68 0.67 -8.83
CA SER A 45 -6.74 1.02 -9.77
C SER A 45 -7.38 -0.18 -10.44
N GLY A 46 -6.63 -1.26 -10.57
CA GLY A 46 -7.08 -2.48 -11.24
C GLY A 46 -6.45 -3.69 -10.60
N GLY A 47 -6.77 -4.87 -11.11
CA GLY A 47 -6.28 -6.11 -10.54
C GLY A 47 -7.21 -6.61 -9.45
N CYS A 48 -7.91 -7.70 -9.72
CA CYS A 48 -8.92 -8.25 -8.81
C CYS A 48 -8.39 -9.44 -8.01
N CYS A 49 -7.10 -9.75 -8.11
CA CYS A 49 -6.57 -11.01 -7.60
C CYS A 49 -5.29 -10.81 -6.81
N ASP A 50 -5.01 -11.79 -5.96
CA ASP A 50 -3.70 -11.95 -5.34
C ASP A 50 -2.62 -11.86 -6.40
N GLY A 51 -1.51 -11.23 -6.08
CA GLY A 51 -0.41 -11.10 -7.01
C GLY A 51 -0.42 -9.84 -7.86
N SER A 52 -1.48 -9.01 -7.78
CA SER A 52 -1.50 -7.74 -8.49
C SER A 52 -0.50 -6.77 -7.86
N SER A 53 -0.01 -5.82 -8.66
CA SER A 53 0.97 -4.84 -8.23
C SER A 53 0.28 -3.48 -8.06
N PRO A 54 0.22 -2.94 -6.84
CA PRO A 54 -0.22 -1.56 -6.68
C PRO A 54 0.84 -0.62 -7.27
N MET A 55 0.40 0.48 -7.85
CA MET A 55 1.31 1.50 -8.34
C MET A 55 1.80 2.36 -7.19
N CYS A 56 3.09 2.64 -7.16
CA CYS A 56 3.69 3.57 -6.21
C CYS A 56 4.07 4.85 -6.96
N TYR A 57 3.58 5.98 -6.49
CA TYR A 57 3.82 7.29 -7.11
C TYR A 57 4.48 8.23 -6.12
N PRO A 58 5.24 9.23 -6.59
CA PRO A 58 5.52 10.40 -5.75
C PRO A 58 4.19 11.03 -5.33
N ALA A 59 4.08 11.40 -4.05
CA ALA A 59 2.85 11.95 -3.52
C ALA A 59 2.48 13.24 -4.27
N GLY A 60 1.23 13.35 -4.66
CA GLY A 60 0.72 14.49 -5.41
C GLY A 60 0.75 14.31 -6.92
N GLU A 61 1.45 13.32 -7.46
CA GLU A 61 1.44 13.07 -8.91
C GLU A 61 0.19 12.34 -9.37
N PHE A 62 -0.43 11.56 -8.48
CA PHE A 62 -1.71 10.95 -8.75
C PHE A 62 -2.78 11.69 -7.96
N ILE A 63 -3.75 12.27 -8.65
CA ILE A 63 -4.81 13.04 -8.02
C ILE A 63 -5.94 12.11 -7.65
N THR A 64 -6.25 12.03 -6.35
CA THR A 64 -7.37 11.25 -5.84
C THR A 64 -8.62 12.11 -5.76
N GLY A 65 -9.77 11.47 -5.79
CA GLY A 65 -11.05 12.15 -5.74
C GLY A 65 -12.15 11.28 -5.14
N ASP A 66 -13.39 11.63 -5.43
CA ASP A 66 -14.56 10.95 -4.85
C ASP A 66 -14.68 9.48 -5.29
N SER A 67 -14.01 9.12 -6.36
CA SER A 67 -13.99 7.73 -6.86
C SER A 67 -12.93 6.87 -6.17
N ASP A 68 -12.17 7.44 -5.25
CA ASP A 68 -11.08 6.75 -4.56
C ASP A 68 -11.38 6.61 -3.08
N VAL A 69 -10.85 5.54 -2.49
CA VAL A 69 -10.98 5.25 -1.07
C VAL A 69 -9.58 5.21 -0.46
N LEU A 70 -9.37 5.96 0.61
CA LEU A 70 -8.12 5.87 1.39
C LEU A 70 -8.22 4.63 2.28
N LEU A 71 -7.49 3.59 1.89
CA LEU A 71 -7.54 2.30 2.56
C LEU A 71 -6.77 2.29 3.86
N GLY A 72 -5.69 3.04 3.92
CA GLY A 72 -4.87 3.13 5.11
C GLY A 72 -3.74 4.12 4.95
N LEU A 73 -3.11 4.46 6.06
CA LEU A 73 -1.99 5.37 6.12
C LEU A 73 -0.85 4.71 6.90
N PHE A 74 0.30 4.58 6.25
CA PHE A 74 1.49 4.00 6.88
C PHE A 74 2.44 5.11 7.30
N ASP A 75 3.08 4.92 8.46
CA ASP A 75 4.27 5.70 8.80
C ASP A 75 5.47 4.76 8.71
N ILE A 76 6.27 4.94 7.68
CA ILE A 76 7.44 4.09 7.43
C ILE A 76 8.70 4.62 8.09
N SER A 77 8.60 5.69 8.87
CA SER A 77 9.76 6.30 9.50
C SER A 77 10.37 5.38 10.55
N ASP A 78 11.61 5.70 10.92
CA ASP A 78 12.31 5.04 12.02
C ASP A 78 12.04 5.72 13.36
N GLY A 79 11.08 6.64 13.40
CA GLY A 79 10.69 7.34 14.62
C GLY A 79 11.23 8.76 14.77
N LEU A 80 12.08 9.22 13.84
CA LEU A 80 12.66 10.57 13.91
C LEU A 80 11.73 11.63 13.33
N GLN A 81 11.27 11.42 12.08
CA GLN A 81 10.33 12.31 11.42
C GLN A 81 9.28 11.47 10.74
N PRO A 82 8.01 11.86 10.78
CA PRO A 82 6.96 11.09 10.12
C PRO A 82 7.21 10.97 8.61
N GLN A 83 7.03 9.77 8.09
CA GLN A 83 7.07 9.50 6.64
C GLN A 83 5.77 8.82 6.24
N PRO A 84 4.66 9.59 6.13
CA PRO A 84 3.36 9.01 5.84
C PRO A 84 3.26 8.57 4.38
N VAL A 85 2.78 7.34 4.18
CA VAL A 85 2.50 6.79 2.85
C VAL A 85 1.03 6.40 2.82
N GLU A 86 0.27 7.04 1.97
CA GLU A 86 -1.15 6.75 1.80
C GLU A 86 -1.32 5.58 0.84
N PHE A 87 -2.26 4.71 1.15
CA PHE A 87 -2.65 3.63 0.25
C PHE A 87 -4.09 3.86 -0.20
N TRP A 88 -4.24 4.22 -1.46
CA TRP A 88 -5.53 4.50 -2.09
C TRP A 88 -5.96 3.34 -2.97
N MET A 89 -7.25 3.19 -3.11
CA MET A 89 -7.87 2.19 -3.98
C MET A 89 -9.07 2.83 -4.64
N SER A 90 -9.32 2.49 -5.90
CA SER A 90 -10.56 2.94 -6.54
C SER A 90 -11.75 2.35 -5.79
N ARG A 91 -12.87 3.09 -5.76
CA ARG A 91 -14.08 2.62 -5.07
C ARG A 91 -14.58 1.32 -5.67
N GLU A 92 -14.46 1.16 -6.97
CA GLU A 92 -14.82 -0.07 -7.64
C GLU A 92 -14.00 -1.25 -7.16
N GLN A 93 -12.68 -1.09 -7.05
CA GLN A 93 -11.81 -2.11 -6.49
C GLN A 93 -12.12 -2.39 -5.03
N PHE A 94 -12.41 -1.34 -4.25
CA PHE A 94 -12.75 -1.51 -2.84
C PHE A 94 -13.98 -2.39 -2.67
N ASN A 95 -14.97 -2.29 -3.55
CA ASN A 95 -16.16 -3.13 -3.47
C ASN A 95 -15.83 -4.62 -3.60
N TYR A 96 -14.82 -4.97 -4.41
CA TYR A 96 -14.35 -6.35 -4.52
C TYR A 96 -13.55 -6.78 -3.31
N TRP A 97 -12.77 -5.88 -2.72
CA TRP A 97 -11.80 -6.21 -1.69
C TRP A 97 -12.29 -5.90 -0.28
N SER A 98 -13.55 -5.49 -0.11
CA SER A 98 -14.08 -4.98 1.17
C SER A 98 -14.05 -6.02 2.30
N HIS A 99 -14.00 -7.30 1.99
CA HIS A 99 -13.92 -8.38 2.98
C HIS A 99 -12.52 -8.98 3.10
N THR A 100 -11.52 -8.32 2.56
CA THR A 100 -10.15 -8.82 2.57
C THR A 100 -9.22 -7.88 3.29
N HIS A 101 -8.19 -8.46 3.89
CA HIS A 101 -7.02 -7.74 4.38
C HIS A 101 -5.92 -7.86 3.34
N LEU A 102 -5.30 -6.76 2.99
CA LEU A 102 -4.24 -6.73 1.99
C LEU A 102 -2.88 -6.56 2.68
N THR A 103 -1.90 -7.33 2.22
CA THR A 103 -0.52 -7.16 2.64
C THR A 103 0.31 -6.85 1.41
N VAL A 104 1.04 -5.74 1.45
CA VAL A 104 1.93 -5.34 0.37
C VAL A 104 3.30 -5.94 0.64
N ASP A 105 3.74 -6.82 -0.26
CA ASP A 105 5.04 -7.46 -0.20
C ASP A 105 5.88 -6.99 -1.38
N VAL A 106 7.11 -7.46 -1.47
CA VAL A 106 8.05 -7.12 -2.54
C VAL A 106 8.59 -8.41 -3.11
N VAL A 107 8.60 -8.52 -4.44
CA VAL A 107 9.19 -9.64 -5.14
C VAL A 107 10.12 -9.13 -6.23
N PRO A 108 11.11 -9.94 -6.66
CA PRO A 108 11.93 -9.58 -7.81
C PRO A 108 11.04 -9.53 -9.05
N GLY A 109 11.38 -8.64 -9.97
CA GLY A 109 10.64 -8.55 -11.21
C GLY A 109 10.49 -7.12 -11.66
N ARG A 110 9.79 -6.94 -12.77
CA ARG A 110 9.58 -5.62 -13.33
C ARG A 110 8.26 -5.07 -12.82
N GLY A 111 8.32 -3.89 -12.20
CA GLY A 111 7.13 -3.19 -11.76
C GLY A 111 6.29 -2.67 -12.91
N SER A 112 5.09 -2.22 -12.59
CA SER A 112 4.15 -1.71 -13.59
C SER A 112 4.53 -0.31 -14.04
N GLY A 113 4.73 -0.11 -15.33
CA GLY A 113 4.76 1.19 -15.98
C GLY A 113 5.58 2.27 -15.25
N PHE A 114 4.89 3.27 -14.75
CA PHE A 114 5.50 4.43 -14.10
C PHE A 114 5.68 4.29 -12.60
N SER A 115 5.45 3.10 -12.05
CA SER A 115 5.66 2.87 -10.63
C SER A 115 7.13 3.07 -10.27
N VAL A 116 7.40 3.78 -9.15
CA VAL A 116 8.75 4.25 -8.84
C VAL A 116 9.73 3.13 -8.51
N GLU A 117 9.25 1.96 -8.12
CA GLU A 117 10.13 0.82 -7.81
C GLU A 117 10.61 0.05 -9.05
N ALA A 118 10.00 0.30 -10.21
CA ALA A 118 10.31 -0.46 -11.43
C ALA A 118 11.80 -0.44 -11.80
N PRO A 119 12.51 0.72 -11.75
CA PRO A 119 13.94 0.75 -12.05
C PRO A 119 14.81 -0.04 -11.10
N GLU A 120 14.31 -0.40 -9.92
CA GLU A 120 15.06 -1.18 -8.92
C GLU A 120 15.05 -2.68 -9.22
N GLY A 121 14.35 -3.13 -10.26
CA GLY A 121 14.22 -4.55 -10.54
C GLY A 121 13.32 -5.30 -9.57
N LYS A 122 12.45 -4.59 -8.88
CA LYS A 122 11.52 -5.13 -7.89
C LYS A 122 10.11 -4.63 -8.18
N ARG A 123 9.13 -5.33 -7.65
CA ARG A 123 7.75 -4.87 -7.72
C ARG A 123 7.04 -5.12 -6.40
N PHE A 124 6.10 -4.24 -6.09
CA PHE A 124 5.18 -4.46 -4.98
C PHE A 124 4.11 -5.46 -5.41
N LEU A 125 3.69 -6.28 -4.48
CA LEU A 125 2.76 -7.36 -4.73
C LEU A 125 1.71 -7.40 -3.62
N ILE A 126 0.44 -7.50 -4.01
CA ILE A 126 -0.65 -7.66 -3.06
C ILE A 126 -0.84 -9.13 -2.72
N ARG A 127 -0.88 -9.44 -1.42
CA ARG A 127 -1.35 -10.70 -0.90
C ARG A 127 -2.60 -10.44 -0.09
N SER A 128 -3.67 -11.19 -0.35
CA SER A 128 -4.94 -10.96 0.32
C SER A 128 -5.31 -12.13 1.21
N THR A 129 -5.98 -11.83 2.31
CA THR A 129 -6.59 -12.82 3.19
C THR A 129 -8.00 -12.37 3.52
N LEU A 130 -8.90 -13.35 3.69
CA LEU A 130 -10.26 -13.03 4.11
C LEU A 130 -10.25 -12.52 5.54
N MET A 131 -11.08 -11.53 5.81
CA MET A 131 -11.25 -11.00 7.16
C MET A 131 -12.60 -11.41 7.70
N ASP A 132 -12.59 -11.76 8.99
CA ASP A 132 -13.81 -12.01 9.75
C ASP A 132 -14.31 -10.65 10.26
N TRP A 133 -15.06 -9.95 9.43
CA TRP A 133 -15.67 -8.70 9.84
C TRP A 133 -16.84 -8.97 10.78
N PRO A 134 -16.92 -8.26 11.91
CA PRO A 134 -18.14 -8.28 12.69
C PRO A 134 -19.28 -7.69 11.85
N VAL A 135 -20.33 -8.44 11.74
CA VAL A 135 -21.49 -8.03 10.94
C VAL A 135 -22.39 -7.12 11.79
#